data_4d1ecffa7e90bf11c603573427b7c39c
#
_entry.id   4d1ecffa7e90bf11c603573427b7c39c
#
_cell.length_a   1.000
_cell.length_b   1.000
_cell.length_c   1.000
_cell.angle_alpha   90.00
_cell.angle_beta   90.00
_cell.angle_gamma   90.00
#
_symmetry.space_group_name_H-M   'P 1'
#
loop_
_entity.id
_entity.type
_entity.pdbx_description
1 polymer ?
#
loop_
_entity_poly.entity_id
_entity_poly.type
_entity_poly.pdbx_seq_one_letter_code
_entity_poly.pdbx_strand_id
1 'polypeptide(L)'
;DLGYRHIRFSSVGAELITTWNNEIQKHIEANTDVVAIPATFIADPLEGNGVTDWPGNLALAATFDPELAHEYGRTLSKEWHSMNLTMNVGPQVDLATEPRWSRNDMTFGEDPQLSIDMTRAMINAWQSTYDDDGNDLGWGKDSVNIQVKHIMSEGAGEGGREAHTLDGAYAVYPGGQFYTSILPYFAAQDLPGKTGMVSSAMTSFSIGVDENGDSVLGERVSTSYNAEKINGLWRAANGWDGYILTDFNTHVDKCFGMEEYTVPQRLWLELEAGIDAWGNMGGKYEEDIAVAMEAYNYGVERLGKEAADQIIFDSTR
;
A
#
# COMPACT_ATOMS: atom_id res chain seq x y z
N ASP A 1 -19.10 -14.51 -11.93
CA ASP A 1 -17.87 -13.78 -11.61
C ASP A 1 -18.22 -12.39 -11.08
N LEU A 2 -17.80 -12.08 -9.85
CA LEU A 2 -18.11 -10.83 -9.18
C LEU A 2 -17.20 -9.66 -9.61
N GLY A 3 -16.25 -9.87 -10.52
CA GLY A 3 -15.34 -8.83 -11.00
C GLY A 3 -14.22 -8.44 -10.03
N TYR A 4 -14.20 -8.94 -8.80
CA TYR A 4 -13.09 -8.70 -7.87
C TYR A 4 -11.83 -9.39 -8.37
N ARG A 5 -10.71 -8.65 -8.38
CA ARG A 5 -9.41 -9.15 -8.85
C ARG A 5 -8.31 -9.03 -7.81
N HIS A 6 -8.53 -8.32 -6.72
CA HIS A 6 -7.62 -8.24 -5.58
C HIS A 6 -8.26 -8.93 -4.38
N ILE A 7 -7.66 -10.01 -3.91
CA ILE A 7 -8.22 -10.87 -2.85
C ILE A 7 -7.19 -10.98 -1.72
N ARG A 8 -7.54 -10.46 -0.55
CA ARG A 8 -6.68 -10.49 0.63
C ARG A 8 -6.97 -11.73 1.47
N PHE A 9 -5.88 -12.36 1.93
CA PHE A 9 -5.91 -13.44 2.91
C PHE A 9 -5.32 -12.99 4.24
N SER A 10 -5.85 -13.56 5.32
CA SER A 10 -5.32 -13.43 6.68
C SER A 10 -4.96 -14.80 7.20
N SER A 11 -3.95 -14.90 8.03
CA SER A 11 -3.48 -16.00 8.91
C SER A 11 -4.14 -17.38 8.72
N VAL A 12 -3.95 -18.01 7.57
CA VAL A 12 -4.34 -19.40 7.31
C VAL A 12 -3.14 -20.18 6.78
N GLY A 13 -3.13 -21.50 6.98
CA GLY A 13 -1.98 -22.33 6.57
C GLY A 13 -1.76 -22.39 5.07
N ALA A 14 -0.51 -22.60 4.64
CA ALA A 14 -0.07 -22.57 3.24
C ALA A 14 -0.88 -23.52 2.32
N GLU A 15 -1.25 -24.71 2.78
CA GLU A 15 -2.04 -25.67 2.01
C GLU A 15 -3.44 -25.10 1.67
N LEU A 16 -4.07 -24.45 2.64
CA LEU A 16 -5.41 -23.86 2.44
C LEU A 16 -5.34 -22.67 1.49
N ILE A 17 -4.36 -21.77 1.67
CA ILE A 17 -4.12 -20.62 0.78
C ILE A 17 -3.93 -21.12 -0.65
N THR A 18 -3.02 -22.07 -0.87
CA THR A 18 -2.71 -22.61 -2.19
C THR A 18 -3.94 -23.22 -2.84
N THR A 19 -4.71 -24.01 -2.10
CA THR A 19 -5.94 -24.63 -2.60
C THR A 19 -6.96 -23.59 -3.03
N TRP A 20 -7.22 -22.59 -2.18
CA TRP A 20 -8.18 -21.53 -2.48
C TRP A 20 -7.75 -20.68 -3.67
N ASN A 21 -6.50 -20.24 -3.72
CA ASN A 21 -6.00 -19.43 -4.82
C ASN A 21 -6.13 -20.16 -6.16
N ASN A 22 -5.76 -21.43 -6.20
CA ASN A 22 -5.86 -22.23 -7.41
C ASN A 22 -7.32 -22.46 -7.85
N GLU A 23 -8.25 -22.73 -6.93
CA GLU A 23 -9.66 -22.91 -7.28
C GLU A 23 -10.32 -21.61 -7.73
N ILE A 24 -10.02 -20.48 -7.10
CA ILE A 24 -10.49 -19.16 -7.54
C ILE A 24 -9.97 -18.85 -8.95
N GLN A 25 -8.67 -19.05 -9.19
CA GLN A 25 -8.06 -18.78 -10.49
C GLN A 25 -8.68 -19.66 -11.60
N LYS A 26 -8.87 -20.94 -11.35
CA LYS A 26 -9.58 -21.86 -12.28
C LYS A 26 -11.01 -21.39 -12.57
N HIS A 27 -11.72 -20.92 -11.54
CA HIS A 27 -13.07 -20.40 -11.72
C HIS A 27 -13.09 -19.15 -12.61
N ILE A 28 -12.14 -18.23 -12.43
CA ILE A 28 -11.99 -17.03 -13.26
C ILE A 28 -11.69 -17.43 -14.71
N GLU A 29 -10.75 -18.33 -14.92
CA GLU A 29 -10.34 -18.80 -16.27
C GLU A 29 -11.44 -19.56 -17.00
N ALA A 30 -12.28 -20.28 -16.28
CA ALA A 30 -13.40 -21.01 -16.84
C ALA A 30 -14.58 -20.12 -17.23
N ASN A 31 -14.64 -18.88 -16.77
CA ASN A 31 -15.71 -17.94 -17.09
C ASN A 31 -15.46 -17.28 -18.45
N THR A 32 -16.19 -17.73 -19.46
CA THR A 32 -16.06 -17.24 -20.85
C THR A 32 -16.92 -16.01 -21.17
N ASP A 33 -17.78 -15.60 -20.26
CA ASP A 33 -18.70 -14.47 -20.46
C ASP A 33 -18.06 -13.11 -20.21
N VAL A 34 -16.86 -13.09 -19.61
CA VAL A 34 -16.07 -11.90 -19.31
C VAL A 34 -14.62 -12.12 -19.68
N VAL A 35 -13.85 -11.02 -19.77
CA VAL A 35 -12.39 -11.11 -19.92
C VAL A 35 -11.80 -11.77 -18.66
N ALA A 36 -11.15 -12.90 -18.84
CA ALA A 36 -10.54 -13.67 -17.75
C ALA A 36 -9.23 -13.02 -17.28
N ILE A 37 -9.34 -11.88 -16.58
CA ILE A 37 -8.20 -11.22 -15.93
C ILE A 37 -7.84 -12.03 -14.67
N PRO A 38 -6.60 -12.51 -14.53
CA PRO A 38 -6.16 -13.23 -13.33
C PRO A 38 -6.35 -12.43 -12.05
N ALA A 39 -6.66 -13.11 -10.95
CA ALA A 39 -6.71 -12.47 -9.64
C ALA A 39 -5.32 -12.20 -9.09
N THR A 40 -5.15 -11.08 -8.41
CA THR A 40 -4.02 -10.77 -7.56
C THR A 40 -4.35 -11.20 -6.14
N PHE A 41 -3.61 -12.17 -5.62
CA PHE A 41 -3.78 -12.64 -4.25
C PHE A 41 -2.81 -11.91 -3.34
N ILE A 42 -3.36 -11.27 -2.31
CA ILE A 42 -2.67 -10.31 -1.45
C ILE A 42 -2.65 -10.85 -0.02
N ALA A 43 -1.54 -10.69 0.67
CA ALA A 43 -1.46 -10.93 2.11
C ALA A 43 -0.49 -9.93 2.78
N ASP A 44 -0.59 -9.85 4.11
CA ASP A 44 0.38 -9.14 4.93
C ASP A 44 1.39 -10.15 5.50
N PRO A 45 2.70 -9.99 5.30
CA PRO A 45 3.70 -10.95 5.78
C PRO A 45 3.77 -11.06 7.29
N LEU A 46 3.36 -10.00 8.01
CA LEU A 46 3.36 -9.97 9.46
C LEU A 46 2.23 -10.81 10.10
N GLU A 47 1.29 -11.31 9.29
CA GLU A 47 0.15 -12.11 9.76
C GLU A 47 0.42 -13.63 9.79
N GLY A 48 1.67 -14.08 9.62
CA GLY A 48 2.04 -15.50 9.73
C GLY A 48 1.34 -16.40 8.70
N ASN A 49 1.41 -16.08 7.42
CA ASN A 49 0.68 -16.75 6.33
C ASN A 49 1.27 -18.11 5.91
N GLY A 50 1.69 -18.94 6.86
CA GLY A 50 2.17 -20.30 6.57
C GLY A 50 3.53 -20.37 5.92
N VAL A 51 4.33 -19.31 6.06
CA VAL A 51 5.71 -19.17 5.59
C VAL A 51 6.69 -19.34 6.74
N THR A 52 7.99 -19.32 6.41
CA THR A 52 9.06 -19.29 7.41
C THR A 52 8.86 -18.14 8.40
N ASP A 53 8.95 -18.43 9.68
CA ASP A 53 8.77 -17.45 10.76
C ASP A 53 10.06 -16.65 10.95
N TRP A 54 10.05 -15.44 10.41
CA TRP A 54 11.14 -14.48 10.51
C TRP A 54 10.90 -13.47 11.63
N PRO A 55 11.96 -12.86 12.18
CA PRO A 55 11.80 -11.72 13.10
C PRO A 55 11.06 -10.56 12.42
N GLY A 56 10.34 -9.74 13.20
CA GLY A 56 9.71 -8.52 12.71
C GLY A 56 10.71 -7.50 12.16
N ASN A 57 10.22 -6.52 11.40
CA ASN A 57 11.07 -5.55 10.71
C ASN A 57 12.01 -4.77 11.64
N LEU A 58 11.55 -4.40 12.85
CA LEU A 58 12.40 -3.71 13.83
C LEU A 58 13.55 -4.60 14.30
N ALA A 59 13.32 -5.90 14.48
CA ALA A 59 14.36 -6.83 14.87
C ALA A 59 15.35 -7.10 13.72
N LEU A 60 14.90 -7.12 12.46
CA LEU A 60 15.78 -7.12 11.30
C LEU A 60 16.62 -5.83 11.25
N ALA A 61 16.00 -4.67 11.45
CA ALA A 61 16.70 -3.39 11.46
C ALA A 61 17.76 -3.32 12.59
N ALA A 62 17.47 -3.92 13.76
CA ALA A 62 18.41 -3.98 14.87
C ALA A 62 19.71 -4.78 14.59
N THR A 63 19.75 -5.55 13.50
CA THR A 63 20.98 -6.19 13.04
C THR A 63 21.92 -5.22 12.32
N PHE A 64 21.42 -4.07 11.83
CA PHE A 64 22.13 -3.14 10.95
C PHE A 64 22.67 -3.80 9.68
N ASP A 65 22.01 -4.85 9.22
CA ASP A 65 22.44 -5.68 8.09
C ASP A 65 21.38 -5.71 6.97
N PRO A 66 21.50 -4.83 5.96
CA PRO A 66 20.59 -4.83 4.81
C PRO A 66 20.68 -6.11 3.96
N GLU A 67 21.80 -6.86 4.01
CA GLU A 67 21.92 -8.14 3.29
C GLU A 67 20.99 -9.18 3.91
N LEU A 68 20.80 -9.17 5.23
CA LEU A 68 19.84 -10.04 5.90
C LEU A 68 18.39 -9.67 5.51
N ALA A 69 18.08 -8.38 5.37
CA ALA A 69 16.76 -7.93 4.86
C ALA A 69 16.53 -8.38 3.40
N HIS A 70 17.59 -8.39 2.59
CA HIS A 70 17.55 -8.93 1.24
C HIS A 70 17.33 -10.45 1.23
N GLU A 71 18.02 -11.21 2.09
CA GLU A 71 17.80 -12.66 2.22
C GLU A 71 16.36 -12.98 2.66
N TYR A 72 15.85 -12.23 3.62
CA TYR A 72 14.43 -12.28 4.03
C TYR A 72 13.51 -12.14 2.81
N GLY A 73 13.67 -11.06 2.03
CA GLY A 73 12.83 -10.81 0.87
C GLY A 73 12.90 -11.92 -0.17
N ARG A 74 14.10 -12.44 -0.48
CA ARG A 74 14.30 -13.54 -1.43
C ARG A 74 13.69 -14.86 -0.97
N THR A 75 13.73 -15.13 0.31
CA THR A 75 13.17 -16.37 0.87
C THR A 75 11.64 -16.31 0.81
N LEU A 76 11.06 -15.24 1.32
CA LEU A 76 9.62 -15.12 1.38
C LEU A 76 8.97 -14.94 0.00
N SER A 77 9.60 -14.25 -0.95
CA SER A 77 9.04 -14.14 -2.31
C SER A 77 8.84 -15.51 -2.96
N LYS A 78 9.79 -16.43 -2.80
CA LYS A 78 9.66 -17.80 -3.32
C LYS A 78 8.57 -18.60 -2.61
N GLU A 79 8.50 -18.49 -1.28
CA GLU A 79 7.46 -19.16 -0.50
C GLU A 79 6.07 -18.64 -0.88
N TRP A 80 5.91 -17.34 -0.99
CA TRP A 80 4.66 -16.70 -1.37
C TRP A 80 4.23 -17.06 -2.79
N HIS A 81 5.16 -16.98 -3.73
CA HIS A 81 4.88 -17.37 -5.11
C HIS A 81 4.43 -18.82 -5.22
N SER A 82 5.01 -19.72 -4.42
CA SER A 82 4.59 -21.13 -4.36
C SER A 82 3.14 -21.35 -3.91
N MET A 83 2.59 -20.39 -3.16
CA MET A 83 1.21 -20.36 -2.71
C MET A 83 0.29 -19.54 -3.64
N ASN A 84 0.81 -19.05 -4.76
CA ASN A 84 0.14 -18.11 -5.65
C ASN A 84 -0.26 -16.79 -4.94
N LEU A 85 0.49 -16.37 -3.93
CA LEU A 85 0.43 -15.02 -3.38
C LEU A 85 1.34 -14.13 -4.21
N THR A 86 0.77 -13.10 -4.83
CA THR A 86 1.45 -12.30 -5.85
C THR A 86 1.65 -10.84 -5.46
N MET A 87 1.13 -10.43 -4.30
CA MET A 87 1.33 -9.09 -3.75
C MET A 87 1.46 -9.13 -2.23
N ASN A 88 2.50 -8.50 -1.72
CA ASN A 88 2.78 -8.28 -0.31
C ASN A 88 2.32 -6.87 0.09
N VAL A 89 1.43 -6.77 1.08
CA VAL A 89 0.96 -5.51 1.70
C VAL A 89 2.01 -5.05 2.73
N GLY A 90 3.14 -4.62 2.25
CA GLY A 90 4.31 -4.21 3.03
C GLY A 90 5.53 -4.01 2.12
N PRO A 91 6.70 -3.70 2.69
CA PRO A 91 6.95 -3.44 4.11
C PRO A 91 6.34 -2.13 4.61
N GLN A 92 6.14 -2.04 5.93
CA GLN A 92 5.84 -0.79 6.60
C GLN A 92 7.13 -0.03 6.84
N VAL A 93 7.31 1.07 6.11
CA VAL A 93 8.55 1.87 6.12
C VAL A 93 8.41 3.21 6.82
N ASP A 94 7.30 3.39 7.54
CA ASP A 94 7.06 4.57 8.36
C ASP A 94 8.21 4.79 9.33
N LEU A 95 8.73 6.03 9.46
CA LEU A 95 9.70 6.35 10.50
C LEU A 95 9.00 6.44 11.86
N ALA A 96 9.32 5.50 12.76
CA ALA A 96 8.73 5.40 14.08
C ALA A 96 9.32 6.43 15.05
N THR A 97 9.04 7.72 14.80
CA THR A 97 9.59 8.84 15.60
C THR A 97 8.87 9.04 16.94
N GLU A 98 7.71 8.40 17.12
CA GLU A 98 6.97 8.39 18.38
C GLU A 98 7.08 7.02 19.06
N PRO A 99 7.91 6.87 20.11
CA PRO A 99 8.22 5.56 20.69
C PRO A 99 7.04 4.88 21.42
N ARG A 100 5.95 5.61 21.68
CA ARG A 100 4.73 5.05 22.29
C ARG A 100 3.77 4.48 21.25
N TRP A 101 4.04 4.69 19.96
CA TRP A 101 3.22 4.16 18.89
C TRP A 101 3.26 2.63 18.86
N SER A 102 2.08 1.99 18.83
CA SER A 102 1.94 0.54 18.99
C SER A 102 2.49 -0.31 17.85
N ARG A 103 2.78 0.30 16.69
CA ARG A 103 3.28 -0.40 15.49
C ARG A 103 4.78 -0.19 15.23
N ASN A 104 5.55 0.23 16.23
CA ASN A 104 6.99 0.42 16.09
C ASN A 104 7.72 -0.84 15.62
N ASP A 105 7.31 -2.01 16.12
CA ASP A 105 7.89 -3.32 15.78
C ASP A 105 7.68 -3.73 14.32
N MET A 106 6.70 -3.14 13.66
CA MET A 106 6.41 -3.39 12.23
C MET A 106 7.29 -2.57 11.28
N THR A 107 8.05 -1.59 11.80
CA THR A 107 8.87 -0.65 11.05
C THR A 107 10.35 -0.95 11.16
N PHE A 108 11.18 -0.24 10.40
CA PHE A 108 12.66 -0.29 10.55
C PHE A 108 13.19 0.70 11.61
N GLY A 109 12.32 1.31 12.43
CA GLY A 109 12.67 2.22 13.50
C GLY A 109 12.65 3.69 13.10
N GLU A 110 13.42 4.51 13.82
CA GLU A 110 13.37 5.97 13.70
C GLU A 110 14.51 6.57 12.85
N ASP A 111 15.57 5.80 12.57
CA ASP A 111 16.71 6.29 11.80
C ASP A 111 16.38 6.29 10.30
N PRO A 112 16.43 7.48 9.62
CA PRO A 112 16.07 7.57 8.21
C PRO A 112 17.01 6.77 7.31
N GLN A 113 18.33 6.76 7.58
CA GLN A 113 19.29 6.09 6.69
C GLN A 113 19.17 4.56 6.81
N LEU A 114 19.06 4.04 8.03
CA LEU A 114 18.83 2.61 8.24
C LEU A 114 17.52 2.17 7.57
N SER A 115 16.45 2.94 7.73
CA SER A 115 15.17 2.64 7.10
C SER A 115 15.25 2.66 5.57
N ILE A 116 16.01 3.61 4.96
CA ILE A 116 16.30 3.64 3.53
C ILE A 116 17.00 2.36 3.07
N ASP A 117 18.08 1.98 3.75
CA ASP A 117 18.91 0.85 3.36
C ASP A 117 18.12 -0.47 3.46
N MET A 118 17.39 -0.66 4.55
CA MET A 118 16.52 -1.84 4.75
C MET A 118 15.37 -1.90 3.74
N THR A 119 14.73 -0.76 3.46
CA THR A 119 13.65 -0.65 2.47
C THR A 119 14.12 -1.06 1.08
N ARG A 120 15.23 -0.50 0.62
CA ARG A 120 15.80 -0.82 -0.69
C ARG A 120 16.16 -2.29 -0.81
N ALA A 121 16.86 -2.82 0.18
CA ALA A 121 17.31 -4.23 0.18
C ALA A 121 16.11 -5.18 0.14
N MET A 122 15.14 -4.97 1.02
CA MET A 122 13.97 -5.83 1.15
C MET A 122 13.08 -5.79 -0.09
N ILE A 123 12.68 -4.60 -0.56
CA ILE A 123 11.79 -4.46 -1.71
C ILE A 123 12.44 -5.01 -2.98
N ASN A 124 13.71 -4.69 -3.21
CA ASN A 124 14.42 -5.24 -4.37
C ASN A 124 14.39 -6.77 -4.38
N ALA A 125 14.63 -7.39 -3.23
CA ALA A 125 14.66 -8.83 -3.10
C ALA A 125 13.30 -9.50 -3.35
N TRP A 126 12.21 -8.89 -2.90
CA TRP A 126 10.85 -9.40 -3.13
C TRP A 126 10.43 -9.31 -4.60
N GLN A 127 10.78 -8.21 -5.27
CA GLN A 127 10.34 -7.94 -6.63
C GLN A 127 11.21 -8.62 -7.69
N SER A 128 12.47 -8.92 -7.39
CA SER A 128 13.39 -9.48 -8.38
C SER A 128 13.38 -11.01 -8.40
N THR A 129 13.43 -11.55 -9.61
CA THR A 129 13.80 -12.94 -9.85
C THR A 129 15.33 -13.04 -9.95
N TYR A 130 15.92 -14.08 -9.40
CA TYR A 130 17.35 -14.32 -9.43
C TYR A 130 17.67 -15.65 -10.13
N ASP A 131 18.78 -15.68 -10.89
CA ASP A 131 19.31 -16.92 -11.43
C ASP A 131 20.04 -17.77 -10.36
N ASP A 132 20.54 -18.95 -10.77
CA ASP A 132 21.23 -19.89 -9.87
C ASP A 132 22.58 -19.33 -9.36
N ASP A 133 23.16 -18.37 -10.08
CA ASP A 133 24.40 -17.67 -9.69
C ASP A 133 24.11 -16.45 -8.78
N GLY A 134 22.84 -16.14 -8.54
CA GLY A 134 22.41 -15.01 -7.71
C GLY A 134 22.34 -13.67 -8.42
N ASN A 135 22.41 -13.64 -9.76
CA ASN A 135 22.26 -12.40 -10.50
C ASN A 135 20.81 -11.98 -10.55
N ASP A 136 20.57 -10.69 -10.33
CA ASP A 136 19.24 -10.06 -10.45
C ASP A 136 18.81 -10.06 -11.93
N LEU A 137 17.67 -10.68 -12.22
CA LEU A 137 17.05 -10.72 -13.55
C LEU A 137 15.94 -9.68 -13.72
N GLY A 138 15.55 -8.99 -12.64
CA GLY A 138 14.39 -8.10 -12.60
C GLY A 138 13.07 -8.88 -12.46
N TRP A 139 12.01 -8.34 -12.99
CA TRP A 139 10.68 -8.96 -12.97
C TRP A 139 10.69 -10.33 -13.67
N GLY A 140 10.15 -11.33 -13.00
CA GLY A 140 10.11 -12.69 -13.53
C GLY A 140 9.24 -13.64 -12.70
N LYS A 141 9.49 -14.93 -12.85
CA LYS A 141 8.65 -16.00 -12.30
C LYS A 141 8.54 -16.06 -10.77
N ASP A 142 9.55 -15.56 -10.06
CA ASP A 142 9.60 -15.57 -8.60
C ASP A 142 9.24 -14.21 -8.00
N SER A 143 8.86 -13.23 -8.84
CA SER A 143 8.56 -11.88 -8.42
C SER A 143 7.23 -11.81 -7.66
N VAL A 144 7.23 -11.07 -6.55
CA VAL A 144 6.02 -10.68 -5.81
C VAL A 144 5.94 -9.17 -5.80
N ASN A 145 4.78 -8.62 -6.15
CA ASN A 145 4.53 -7.19 -6.08
C ASN A 145 4.61 -6.71 -4.63
N ILE A 146 5.15 -5.52 -4.45
CA ILE A 146 5.28 -4.90 -3.15
C ILE A 146 4.39 -3.67 -3.06
N GLN A 147 3.63 -3.59 -1.98
CA GLN A 147 2.82 -2.43 -1.65
C GLN A 147 3.41 -1.72 -0.43
N VAL A 148 4.36 -0.82 -0.68
CA VAL A 148 5.00 -0.04 0.39
C VAL A 148 3.95 0.78 1.16
N LYS A 149 4.04 0.81 2.49
CA LYS A 149 3.05 1.47 3.33
C LYS A 149 3.65 2.21 4.53
N HIS A 150 2.95 3.18 5.05
CA HIS A 150 1.72 3.84 4.57
C HIS A 150 2.10 5.22 4.06
N ILE A 151 2.08 5.42 2.75
CA ILE A 151 2.46 6.71 2.17
C ILE A 151 1.39 7.76 2.53
N MET A 152 1.71 8.96 2.89
CA MET A 152 2.95 9.48 3.54
C MET A 152 2.47 10.07 4.84
N SER A 153 2.71 9.54 5.97
CA SER A 153 2.42 10.19 7.26
C SER A 153 1.95 9.25 8.38
N GLU A 154 2.60 8.13 8.58
CA GLU A 154 2.43 7.41 9.85
C GLU A 154 3.75 7.44 10.64
N GLY A 155 3.80 6.77 11.81
CA GLY A 155 4.99 6.71 12.65
C GLY A 155 5.21 7.91 13.57
N ALA A 156 4.53 9.04 13.32
CA ALA A 156 4.59 10.28 14.12
C ALA A 156 3.23 10.60 14.78
N GLY A 157 2.45 9.57 15.09
CA GLY A 157 1.10 9.72 15.67
C GLY A 157 1.12 10.55 16.96
N GLU A 158 0.26 11.55 17.06
CA GLU A 158 0.20 12.48 18.19
C GLU A 158 0.04 11.73 19.51
N GLY A 159 1.05 11.80 20.38
CA GLY A 159 1.07 11.13 21.66
C GLY A 159 1.08 9.59 21.60
N GLY A 160 1.51 9.01 20.50
CA GLY A 160 1.57 7.57 20.26
C GLY A 160 0.23 6.96 19.86
N ARG A 161 -0.76 7.78 19.53
CA ARG A 161 -2.07 7.30 19.07
C ARG A 161 -1.95 6.67 17.70
N GLU A 162 -2.74 5.65 17.49
CA GLU A 162 -2.74 4.85 16.27
C GLU A 162 -3.88 5.27 15.35
N ALA A 163 -3.59 5.46 14.05
CA ALA A 163 -4.51 6.02 13.06
C ALA A 163 -5.76 5.15 12.76
N HIS A 164 -5.77 3.89 13.19
CA HIS A 164 -6.97 3.05 13.14
C HIS A 164 -8.04 3.46 14.17
N THR A 165 -7.71 4.38 15.07
CA THR A 165 -8.66 4.93 16.06
C THR A 165 -9.00 6.38 15.72
N LEU A 166 -10.21 6.81 16.07
CA LEU A 166 -10.64 8.20 15.81
C LEU A 166 -9.76 9.25 16.50
N ASP A 167 -9.12 8.88 17.61
CA ASP A 167 -8.21 9.75 18.36
C ASP A 167 -6.83 9.90 17.68
N GLY A 168 -6.52 9.03 16.70
CA GLY A 168 -5.21 8.94 16.04
C GLY A 168 -5.15 9.63 14.67
N ALA A 169 -6.06 10.55 14.39
CA ALA A 169 -6.16 11.20 13.08
C ALA A 169 -4.91 11.99 12.67
N TYR A 170 -4.06 12.41 13.60
CA TYR A 170 -2.94 13.31 13.32
C TYR A 170 -1.58 12.64 13.49
N ALA A 171 -0.74 12.78 12.46
CA ALA A 171 0.70 12.58 12.53
C ALA A 171 1.38 13.96 12.58
N VAL A 172 2.19 14.23 13.63
CA VAL A 172 2.73 15.56 13.93
C VAL A 172 4.22 15.62 13.60
N TYR A 173 4.60 16.57 12.77
CA TYR A 173 5.95 16.75 12.24
C TYR A 173 6.53 18.13 12.61
N PRO A 174 6.96 18.33 13.85
CA PRO A 174 7.48 19.61 14.29
C PRO A 174 8.78 19.96 13.55
N GLY A 175 9.03 21.26 13.35
CA GLY A 175 10.29 21.74 12.78
C GLY A 175 10.57 21.26 11.35
N GLY A 176 9.54 20.93 10.57
CA GLY A 176 9.69 20.49 9.17
C GLY A 176 10.12 19.02 9.01
N GLN A 177 10.02 18.21 10.05
CA GLN A 177 10.42 16.79 10.04
C GLN A 177 9.64 15.92 9.05
N PHE A 178 8.55 16.41 8.49
CA PHE A 178 7.79 15.69 7.46
C PHE A 178 8.69 15.22 6.30
N TYR A 179 9.53 16.12 5.77
CA TYR A 179 10.41 15.78 4.64
C TYR A 179 11.48 14.73 4.98
N THR A 180 11.93 14.67 6.22
CA THR A 180 12.81 13.58 6.69
C THR A 180 12.04 12.27 6.80
N SER A 181 10.83 12.33 7.33
CA SER A 181 9.99 11.14 7.58
C SER A 181 9.53 10.43 6.30
N ILE A 182 9.48 11.14 5.18
CA ILE A 182 9.07 10.53 3.90
C ILE A 182 10.23 9.92 3.10
N LEU A 183 11.49 10.07 3.51
CA LEU A 183 12.65 9.57 2.78
C LEU A 183 12.63 8.05 2.53
N PRO A 184 12.23 7.18 3.49
CA PRO A 184 12.16 5.75 3.24
C PRO A 184 11.15 5.36 2.14
N TYR A 185 10.05 6.09 2.01
CA TYR A 185 9.11 5.85 0.91
C TYR A 185 9.74 6.16 -0.45
N PHE A 186 10.47 7.28 -0.57
CA PHE A 186 11.17 7.62 -1.80
C PHE A 186 12.33 6.66 -2.09
N ALA A 187 12.93 6.05 -1.07
CA ALA A 187 13.90 4.98 -1.26
C ALA A 187 13.28 3.77 -1.99
N ALA A 188 12.00 3.51 -1.81
CA ALA A 188 11.27 2.49 -2.56
C ALA A 188 11.07 2.84 -4.05
N GLN A 189 11.21 4.10 -4.43
CA GLN A 189 11.20 4.55 -5.84
C GLN A 189 12.58 4.60 -6.48
N ASP A 190 13.64 4.15 -5.78
CA ASP A 190 15.02 4.15 -6.26
C ASP A 190 15.71 2.87 -5.77
N LEU A 191 15.29 1.74 -6.32
CA LEU A 191 15.83 0.42 -5.97
C LEU A 191 17.13 0.15 -6.72
N PRO A 192 18.10 -0.53 -6.07
CA PRO A 192 19.41 -0.79 -6.69
C PRO A 192 19.37 -1.84 -7.79
N GLY A 193 18.30 -2.64 -7.87
CA GLY A 193 18.16 -3.75 -8.81
C GLY A 193 17.44 -3.39 -10.10
N LYS A 194 17.18 -4.41 -10.93
CA LYS A 194 16.59 -4.23 -12.26
C LYS A 194 15.10 -3.90 -12.26
N THR A 195 14.41 -4.09 -11.15
CA THR A 195 13.01 -3.66 -11.03
C THR A 195 12.88 -2.14 -10.88
N GLY A 196 13.92 -1.48 -10.37
CA GLY A 196 14.09 -0.03 -10.36
C GLY A 196 13.21 0.71 -9.38
N MET A 197 11.93 0.38 -9.28
CA MET A 197 10.95 1.04 -8.43
C MET A 197 9.98 0.05 -7.80
N VAL A 198 9.40 0.42 -6.66
CA VAL A 198 8.31 -0.34 -6.05
C VAL A 198 7.07 -0.33 -6.94
N SER A 199 6.38 -1.46 -7.05
CA SER A 199 5.24 -1.63 -7.95
C SER A 199 3.94 -0.99 -7.44
N SER A 200 3.80 -0.85 -6.13
CA SER A 200 2.55 -0.40 -5.51
C SER A 200 2.79 0.35 -4.20
N ALA A 201 1.81 1.13 -3.78
CA ALA A 201 1.81 1.83 -2.51
C ALA A 201 0.43 1.80 -1.85
N MET A 202 0.41 1.87 -0.52
CA MET A 202 -0.82 2.05 0.27
C MET A 202 -0.76 3.37 1.01
N THR A 203 -1.84 4.14 0.97
CA THR A 203 -1.92 5.45 1.63
C THR A 203 -2.13 5.31 3.13
N SER A 204 -1.69 6.33 3.88
CA SER A 204 -1.96 6.47 5.31
C SER A 204 -3.35 7.04 5.58
N PHE A 205 -3.97 6.65 6.70
CA PHE A 205 -5.16 7.32 7.24
C PHE A 205 -4.85 8.73 7.75
N SER A 206 -3.62 8.97 8.22
CA SER A 206 -3.31 10.16 9.00
C SER A 206 -3.34 11.45 8.18
N ILE A 207 -3.73 12.52 8.87
CA ILE A 207 -3.50 13.90 8.45
C ILE A 207 -2.13 14.31 8.97
N GLY A 208 -1.18 14.59 8.07
CA GLY A 208 0.12 15.14 8.46
C GLY A 208 0.00 16.62 8.81
N VAL A 209 0.41 17.00 10.03
CA VAL A 209 0.38 18.38 10.50
C VAL A 209 1.73 18.78 11.13
N ASP A 210 2.00 20.08 11.17
CA ASP A 210 3.12 20.65 11.91
C ASP A 210 2.78 20.84 13.39
N GLU A 211 3.69 21.46 14.15
CA GLU A 211 3.51 21.77 15.57
C GLU A 211 2.38 22.76 15.88
N ASN A 212 1.88 23.47 14.89
CA ASN A 212 0.76 24.42 15.03
C ASN A 212 -0.58 23.78 14.63
N GLY A 213 -0.56 22.55 14.10
CA GLY A 213 -1.71 21.84 13.57
C GLY A 213 -2.07 22.22 12.13
N ASP A 214 -1.18 22.95 11.43
CA ASP A 214 -1.34 23.25 10.03
C ASP A 214 -0.92 22.05 9.15
N SER A 215 -1.57 21.86 7.99
CA SER A 215 -1.17 20.78 7.08
C SER A 215 0.26 20.94 6.61
N VAL A 216 1.05 19.88 6.67
CA VAL A 216 2.45 19.88 6.19
C VAL A 216 2.57 19.98 4.67
N LEU A 217 1.52 19.57 3.93
CA LEU A 217 1.44 19.65 2.47
C LEU A 217 -0.01 19.48 2.01
N GLY A 218 -0.47 20.41 1.17
CA GLY A 218 -1.80 20.36 0.58
C GLY A 218 -2.95 20.56 1.59
N GLU A 219 -4.08 19.99 1.29
CA GLU A 219 -5.27 20.09 2.14
C GLU A 219 -5.09 19.32 3.46
N ARG A 220 -5.81 19.77 4.51
CA ARG A 220 -5.76 19.16 5.85
C ARG A 220 -6.72 17.97 5.93
N VAL A 221 -6.40 16.93 5.15
CA VAL A 221 -7.17 15.68 5.03
C VAL A 221 -6.24 14.47 5.11
N SER A 222 -6.82 13.28 5.34
CA SER A 222 -6.10 12.01 5.20
C SER A 222 -5.36 11.94 3.87
N THR A 223 -4.23 11.25 3.84
CA THR A 223 -3.41 11.15 2.62
C THR A 223 -4.20 10.61 1.43
N SER A 224 -5.17 9.72 1.63
CA SER A 224 -6.02 9.18 0.55
C SER A 224 -6.80 10.25 -0.24
N TYR A 225 -7.02 11.42 0.35
CA TYR A 225 -7.75 12.53 -0.29
C TYR A 225 -6.84 13.69 -0.68
N ASN A 226 -5.53 13.57 -0.42
CA ASN A 226 -4.60 14.68 -0.61
C ASN A 226 -3.87 14.57 -1.96
N ALA A 227 -4.41 15.24 -2.99
CA ALA A 227 -3.85 15.21 -4.34
C ALA A 227 -2.42 15.77 -4.42
N GLU A 228 -2.04 16.74 -3.57
CA GLU A 228 -0.68 17.29 -3.57
C GLU A 228 0.33 16.28 -3.03
N LYS A 229 -0.04 15.46 -2.04
CA LYS A 229 0.82 14.37 -1.57
C LYS A 229 0.92 13.25 -2.61
N ILE A 230 -0.19 12.84 -3.21
CA ILE A 230 -0.23 11.69 -4.13
C ILE A 230 0.28 12.08 -5.51
N ASN A 231 -0.43 12.94 -6.24
CA ASN A 231 -0.06 13.32 -7.60
C ASN A 231 1.11 14.30 -7.62
N GLY A 232 1.05 15.33 -6.76
CA GLY A 232 2.04 16.42 -6.74
C GLY A 232 3.40 16.00 -6.20
N LEU A 233 3.47 15.07 -5.25
CA LEU A 233 4.74 14.65 -4.65
C LEU A 233 5.08 13.19 -4.98
N TRP A 234 4.26 12.20 -4.61
CA TRP A 234 4.60 10.80 -4.77
C TRP A 234 4.79 10.38 -6.23
N ARG A 235 3.79 10.63 -7.10
CA ARG A 235 3.87 10.26 -8.52
C ARG A 235 4.84 11.14 -9.30
N ALA A 236 4.85 12.46 -9.00
CA ALA A 236 5.62 13.42 -9.79
C ALA A 236 7.12 13.36 -9.52
N ALA A 237 7.58 13.00 -8.32
CA ALA A 237 8.98 13.11 -7.92
C ALA A 237 9.93 12.31 -8.82
N ASN A 238 9.56 11.09 -9.19
CA ASN A 238 10.36 10.20 -10.04
C ASN A 238 9.61 9.67 -11.26
N GLY A 239 8.46 10.29 -11.61
CA GLY A 239 7.60 9.80 -12.69
C GLY A 239 7.03 8.41 -12.39
N TRP A 240 6.74 8.14 -11.11
CA TRP A 240 6.24 6.85 -10.67
C TRP A 240 4.79 6.62 -11.13
N ASP A 241 4.55 5.52 -11.84
CA ASP A 241 3.26 5.16 -12.44
C ASP A 241 2.77 3.77 -11.94
N GLY A 242 3.04 3.46 -10.68
CA GLY A 242 2.57 2.22 -10.05
C GLY A 242 1.18 2.38 -9.46
N TYR A 243 0.69 1.27 -8.90
CA TYR A 243 -0.66 1.13 -8.35
C TYR A 243 -0.77 1.67 -6.91
N ILE A 244 -1.77 2.51 -6.63
CA ILE A 244 -2.06 3.02 -5.29
C ILE A 244 -3.41 2.49 -4.79
N LEU A 245 -3.36 1.81 -3.65
CA LEU A 245 -4.54 1.39 -2.88
C LEU A 245 -4.72 2.32 -1.68
N THR A 246 -5.96 2.65 -1.32
CA THR A 246 -6.21 3.22 0.02
C THR A 246 -5.93 2.18 1.09
N ASP A 247 -5.62 2.59 2.31
CA ASP A 247 -5.75 1.69 3.45
C ASP A 247 -7.22 1.25 3.62
N PHE A 248 -7.45 0.15 4.33
CA PHE A 248 -8.75 -0.51 4.38
C PHE A 248 -9.79 0.33 5.14
N ASN A 249 -10.97 0.50 4.53
CA ASN A 249 -12.10 1.26 5.05
C ASN A 249 -11.85 2.78 5.24
N THR A 250 -10.88 3.38 4.55
CA THR A 250 -10.61 4.83 4.61
C THR A 250 -11.89 5.64 4.35
N HIS A 251 -12.64 5.28 3.32
CA HIS A 251 -13.88 5.96 2.92
C HIS A 251 -15.07 5.71 3.86
N VAL A 252 -14.96 4.79 4.82
CA VAL A 252 -16.06 4.46 5.75
C VAL A 252 -15.91 5.20 7.07
N ASP A 253 -14.89 4.87 7.85
CA ASP A 253 -14.74 5.30 9.24
C ASP A 253 -13.43 6.02 9.57
N LYS A 254 -12.47 6.05 8.64
CA LYS A 254 -11.18 6.74 8.80
C LYS A 254 -10.99 7.85 7.75
N CYS A 255 -12.09 8.47 7.39
CA CYS A 255 -12.19 9.53 6.39
C CYS A 255 -11.79 10.90 6.96
N PHE A 256 -10.70 10.95 7.70
CA PHE A 256 -10.27 12.14 8.44
C PHE A 256 -10.17 13.39 7.55
N GLY A 257 -10.91 14.43 7.93
CA GLY A 257 -11.06 15.67 7.19
C GLY A 257 -12.13 15.62 6.09
N MET A 258 -12.83 14.47 5.90
CA MET A 258 -13.85 14.27 4.87
C MET A 258 -15.17 13.77 5.47
N GLU A 259 -15.38 13.97 6.75
CA GLU A 259 -16.53 13.46 7.51
C GLU A 259 -17.88 14.01 6.98
N GLU A 260 -17.88 15.20 6.41
CA GLU A 260 -19.10 15.85 5.86
C GLU A 260 -19.57 15.25 4.54
N TYR A 261 -18.71 14.48 3.84
CA TYR A 261 -19.05 13.85 2.57
C TYR A 261 -19.69 12.48 2.78
N THR A 262 -20.57 12.07 1.86
CA THR A 262 -21.10 10.70 1.81
C THR A 262 -20.05 9.71 1.34
N VAL A 263 -20.25 8.40 1.58
CA VAL A 263 -19.32 7.36 1.13
C VAL A 263 -19.07 7.42 -0.39
N PRO A 264 -20.09 7.52 -1.28
CA PRO A 264 -19.83 7.67 -2.72
C PRO A 264 -19.00 8.90 -3.07
N GLN A 265 -19.23 10.03 -2.39
CA GLN A 265 -18.47 11.25 -2.63
C GLN A 265 -17.00 11.07 -2.20
N ARG A 266 -16.75 10.42 -1.06
CA ARG A 266 -15.40 10.11 -0.59
C ARG A 266 -14.64 9.21 -1.57
N LEU A 267 -15.28 8.15 -2.04
CA LEU A 267 -14.70 7.25 -3.05
C LEU A 267 -14.29 8.00 -4.32
N TRP A 268 -15.12 8.90 -4.78
CA TRP A 268 -14.76 9.72 -5.94
C TRP A 268 -13.58 10.66 -5.66
N LEU A 269 -13.56 11.31 -4.49
CA LEU A 269 -12.49 12.23 -4.12
C LEU A 269 -11.15 11.53 -3.91
N GLU A 270 -11.15 10.25 -3.51
CA GLU A 270 -9.94 9.41 -3.52
C GLU A 270 -9.40 9.22 -4.94
N LEU A 271 -10.25 8.94 -5.93
CA LEU A 271 -9.83 8.85 -7.33
C LEU A 271 -9.30 10.19 -7.88
N GLU A 272 -9.95 11.31 -7.57
CA GLU A 272 -9.45 12.64 -7.93
C GLU A 272 -8.06 12.93 -7.32
N ALA A 273 -7.80 12.41 -6.13
CA ALA A 273 -6.50 12.54 -5.48
C ALA A 273 -5.40 11.67 -6.12
N GLY A 274 -5.74 10.69 -6.97
CA GLY A 274 -4.80 9.83 -7.67
C GLY A 274 -4.71 8.40 -7.12
N ILE A 275 -5.71 7.95 -6.37
CA ILE A 275 -5.88 6.56 -5.95
C ILE A 275 -6.38 5.72 -7.13
N ASP A 276 -5.90 4.48 -7.26
CA ASP A 276 -6.30 3.56 -8.31
C ASP A 276 -7.33 2.54 -7.82
N ALA A 277 -7.34 2.23 -6.53
CA ALA A 277 -8.29 1.29 -5.96
C ALA A 277 -8.61 1.57 -4.49
N TRP A 278 -9.79 1.13 -4.10
CA TRP A 278 -10.32 1.28 -2.74
C TRP A 278 -10.06 0.02 -1.90
N GLY A 279 -9.50 0.21 -0.73
CA GLY A 279 -9.32 -0.86 0.25
C GLY A 279 -10.65 -1.22 0.91
N ASN A 280 -11.15 -2.42 0.62
CA ASN A 280 -12.37 -3.01 1.17
C ASN A 280 -13.68 -2.26 0.82
N MET A 281 -14.41 -2.77 -0.15
CA MET A 281 -15.73 -2.27 -0.57
C MET A 281 -16.93 -2.97 0.11
N GLY A 282 -16.69 -3.70 1.21
CA GLY A 282 -17.77 -4.36 1.96
C GLY A 282 -18.08 -5.80 1.49
N GLY A 283 -17.72 -6.18 0.28
CA GLY A 283 -17.82 -7.56 -0.23
C GLY A 283 -19.23 -8.01 -0.62
N LYS A 284 -20.13 -7.05 -0.89
CA LYS A 284 -21.47 -7.32 -1.40
C LYS A 284 -21.61 -6.71 -2.80
N TYR A 285 -21.39 -7.54 -3.80
CA TYR A 285 -21.23 -7.13 -5.18
C TYR A 285 -22.26 -6.10 -5.69
N GLU A 286 -23.58 -6.38 -5.52
CA GLU A 286 -24.62 -5.46 -6.01
C GLU A 286 -24.62 -4.11 -5.27
N GLU A 287 -24.39 -4.15 -3.95
CA GLU A 287 -24.30 -2.93 -3.13
C GLU A 287 -23.02 -2.15 -3.49
N ASP A 288 -21.90 -2.83 -3.65
CA ASP A 288 -20.60 -2.20 -3.97
C ASP A 288 -20.63 -1.55 -5.37
N ILE A 289 -21.23 -2.19 -6.37
CA ILE A 289 -21.41 -1.60 -7.70
C ILE A 289 -22.31 -0.37 -7.62
N ALA A 290 -23.41 -0.43 -6.88
CA ALA A 290 -24.31 0.70 -6.75
C ALA A 290 -23.59 1.92 -6.15
N VAL A 291 -22.82 1.71 -5.09
CA VAL A 291 -22.02 2.77 -4.44
C VAL A 291 -20.93 3.31 -5.37
N ALA A 292 -20.24 2.43 -6.13
CA ALA A 292 -19.25 2.87 -7.11
C ALA A 292 -19.87 3.68 -8.25
N MET A 293 -21.07 3.30 -8.71
CA MET A 293 -21.80 4.06 -9.72
C MET A 293 -22.30 5.41 -9.20
N GLU A 294 -22.69 5.50 -7.94
CA GLU A 294 -23.01 6.79 -7.30
C GLU A 294 -21.77 7.68 -7.20
N ALA A 295 -20.60 7.10 -6.86
CA ALA A 295 -19.34 7.82 -6.87
C ALA A 295 -19.00 8.38 -8.26
N TYR A 296 -19.10 7.56 -9.31
CA TYR A 296 -18.88 8.02 -10.68
C TYR A 296 -19.86 9.13 -11.09
N ASN A 297 -21.15 8.99 -10.77
CA ASN A 297 -22.15 10.01 -11.07
C ASN A 297 -21.84 11.34 -10.37
N TYR A 298 -21.39 11.30 -9.13
CA TYR A 298 -20.91 12.49 -8.41
C TYR A 298 -19.72 13.15 -9.13
N GLY A 299 -18.78 12.35 -9.63
CA GLY A 299 -17.66 12.82 -10.43
C GLY A 299 -18.11 13.51 -11.73
N VAL A 300 -19.08 12.91 -12.42
CA VAL A 300 -19.67 13.49 -13.64
C VAL A 300 -20.38 14.82 -13.35
N GLU A 301 -21.13 14.91 -12.26
CA GLU A 301 -21.77 16.17 -11.84
C GLU A 301 -20.75 17.26 -11.51
N ARG A 302 -19.64 16.87 -10.89
CA ARG A 302 -18.59 17.78 -10.42
C ARG A 302 -17.69 18.30 -11.55
N LEU A 303 -17.25 17.41 -12.45
CA LEU A 303 -16.17 17.67 -13.43
C LEU A 303 -16.65 17.62 -14.89
N GLY A 304 -17.83 17.05 -15.14
CA GLY A 304 -18.29 16.66 -16.46
C GLY A 304 -17.83 15.26 -16.87
N LYS A 305 -18.56 14.65 -17.80
CA LYS A 305 -18.37 13.24 -18.17
C LYS A 305 -16.97 12.94 -18.71
N GLU A 306 -16.45 13.80 -19.58
CA GLU A 306 -15.14 13.58 -20.22
C GLU A 306 -14.00 13.53 -19.19
N ALA A 307 -13.98 14.45 -18.22
CA ALA A 307 -12.99 14.46 -17.16
C ALA A 307 -13.16 13.29 -16.18
N ALA A 308 -14.40 12.93 -15.87
CA ALA A 308 -14.66 11.77 -15.02
C ALA A 308 -14.23 10.46 -15.70
N ASP A 309 -14.52 10.27 -16.99
CA ASP A 309 -14.08 9.12 -17.77
C ASP A 309 -12.54 9.03 -17.82
N GLN A 310 -11.86 10.18 -17.93
CA GLN A 310 -10.40 10.20 -17.96
C GLN A 310 -9.79 9.76 -16.63
N ILE A 311 -10.35 10.19 -15.48
CA ILE A 311 -9.89 9.75 -14.16
C ILE A 311 -10.05 8.23 -14.01
N ILE A 312 -11.20 7.67 -14.39
CA ILE A 312 -11.42 6.20 -14.37
C ILE A 312 -10.42 5.50 -15.28
N PHE A 313 -10.19 6.02 -16.50
CA PHE A 313 -9.22 5.43 -17.42
C PHE A 313 -7.81 5.44 -16.84
N ASP A 314 -7.38 6.55 -16.23
CA ASP A 314 -6.04 6.68 -15.66
C ASP A 314 -5.82 5.76 -14.46
N SER A 315 -6.85 5.52 -13.64
CA SER A 315 -6.77 4.60 -12.49
C SER A 315 -6.89 3.11 -12.86
N THR A 316 -7.26 2.77 -14.10
CA THR A 316 -7.47 1.37 -14.54
C THR A 316 -6.45 0.87 -15.55
N ARG A 317 -5.54 1.68 -16.03
CA ARG A 317 -4.46 1.31 -16.99
C ARG A 317 -3.20 0.79 -16.26
#